data_32479e77527c3e70fc7d3db22dce512e
#
_entry.id   32479e77527c3e70fc7d3db22dce512e
#
_cell.length_a   1.000
_cell.length_b   1.000
_cell.length_c   1.000
_cell.angle_alpha   90.00
_cell.angle_beta   90.00
_cell.angle_gamma   90.00
#
_symmetry.space_group_name_H-M   'P 1'
#
loop_
_entity.id
_entity.type
_entity.pdbx_description
1 polymer ?
#
loop_
_entity_poly.entity_id
_entity_poly.type
_entity_poly.pdbx_seq_one_letter_code
_entity_poly.pdbx_strand_id
1 'polypeptide(L)'
;EFDFLFGPLTVSATLEPESQKQSDQFIEADVTFNITKPISQQDSQYLALSYKKRANESSSDFDTDTFGVGGGFIWERGSNRYRVPISAQSLFVGNEDTRNTLSLGFDWTHALSSQTSFLTFLQGSTIRYPELSEKNTDLGLGGVGLSYSFPTIPLNMLASVIGGDDHARRVSSNGK
;
A
#
# COMPACT_ATOMS: atom_id res chain seq x y z
N GLU A 1 4.80 -20.69 -3.62
CA GLU A 1 5.34 -19.37 -3.30
C GLU A 1 4.20 -18.38 -3.45
N PHE A 2 3.62 -17.95 -2.32
CA PHE A 2 2.50 -17.01 -2.32
C PHE A 2 3.06 -15.63 -2.02
N ASP A 3 3.35 -14.87 -3.06
CA ASP A 3 3.61 -13.44 -2.95
C ASP A 3 2.29 -12.70 -2.79
N PHE A 4 1.85 -12.50 -1.54
CA PHE A 4 0.89 -11.45 -1.25
C PHE A 4 1.63 -10.12 -1.26
N LEU A 5 1.78 -9.55 -2.43
CA LEU A 5 2.03 -8.14 -2.60
C LEU A 5 0.75 -7.42 -2.19
N PHE A 6 0.75 -6.78 -1.01
CA PHE A 6 -0.15 -5.66 -0.81
C PHE A 6 0.30 -4.61 -1.83
N GLY A 7 -0.43 -4.55 -2.95
CA GLY A 7 -0.27 -3.47 -3.89
C GLY A 7 -0.48 -2.13 -3.16
N PRO A 8 0.07 -1.03 -3.68
CA PRO A 8 -0.16 0.28 -3.13
C PRO A 8 -1.67 0.48 -2.99
N LEU A 9 -2.11 0.96 -1.83
CA LEU A 9 -3.49 1.36 -1.59
C LEU A 9 -3.84 2.40 -2.66
N THR A 10 -4.62 2.01 -3.67
CA THR A 10 -5.09 2.93 -4.69
C THR A 10 -6.19 3.76 -4.06
N VAL A 11 -5.84 4.91 -3.49
CA VAL A 11 -6.82 5.92 -3.13
C VAL A 11 -7.25 6.56 -4.43
N SER A 12 -8.44 6.20 -4.92
CA SER A 12 -9.08 6.90 -6.03
C SER A 12 -9.46 8.30 -5.54
N ALA A 13 -8.65 9.29 -5.88
CA ALA A 13 -9.05 10.68 -5.71
C ALA A 13 -10.17 10.97 -6.71
N THR A 14 -11.38 11.22 -6.21
CA THR A 14 -12.47 11.74 -7.02
C THR A 14 -12.13 13.23 -7.29
N LEU A 15 -11.71 13.54 -8.50
CA LEU A 15 -11.55 14.92 -8.93
C LEU A 15 -12.92 15.58 -9.00
N GLU A 16 -13.01 16.79 -8.45
CA GLU A 16 -14.23 17.58 -8.52
C GLU A 16 -14.65 17.86 -9.96
N PRO A 17 -15.98 18.03 -10.25
CA PRO A 17 -16.52 18.04 -11.62
C PRO A 17 -16.10 19.26 -12.47
N GLU A 18 -15.37 20.23 -11.94
CA GLU A 18 -14.95 21.45 -12.65
C GLU A 18 -13.62 21.32 -13.40
N SER A 19 -12.85 20.26 -13.20
CA SER A 19 -11.71 20.00 -14.07
C SER A 19 -12.25 19.52 -15.42
N GLN A 20 -12.16 20.37 -16.44
CA GLN A 20 -12.46 20.00 -17.83
C GLN A 20 -11.77 18.67 -18.11
N LYS A 21 -12.55 17.66 -18.56
CA LYS A 21 -12.02 16.39 -19.04
C LYS A 21 -11.15 16.63 -20.27
N GLN A 22 -9.91 16.99 -20.06
CA GLN A 22 -8.88 16.79 -21.08
C GLN A 22 -8.56 15.30 -21.06
N SER A 23 -8.91 14.61 -22.14
CA SER A 23 -8.43 13.24 -22.34
C SER A 23 -6.94 13.34 -22.62
N ASP A 24 -6.12 13.05 -21.61
CA ASP A 24 -4.69 12.99 -21.76
C ASP A 24 -4.24 11.53 -21.87
N GLN A 25 -3.29 11.27 -22.75
CA GLN A 25 -2.61 9.99 -22.81
C GLN A 25 -1.44 10.03 -21.82
N PHE A 26 -1.18 8.90 -21.19
CA PHE A 26 -0.08 8.81 -20.24
C PHE A 26 0.69 7.50 -20.45
N ILE A 27 1.96 7.54 -20.08
CA ILE A 27 2.82 6.36 -19.94
C ILE A 27 3.10 6.17 -18.46
N GLU A 28 2.92 4.94 -17.99
CA GLU A 28 3.22 4.57 -16.61
C GLU A 28 4.32 3.50 -16.58
N ALA A 29 5.33 3.69 -15.75
CA ALA A 29 6.39 2.73 -15.48
C ALA A 29 6.46 2.48 -13.98
N ASP A 30 6.52 1.21 -13.59
CA ASP A 30 6.68 0.78 -12.21
C ASP A 30 7.85 -0.19 -12.11
N VAL A 31 8.75 0.07 -11.16
CA VAL A 31 9.90 -0.79 -10.85
C VAL A 31 9.90 -1.08 -9.36
N THR A 32 9.85 -2.35 -9.01
CA THR A 32 9.95 -2.79 -7.63
C THR A 32 11.11 -3.76 -7.47
N PHE A 33 11.95 -3.50 -6.50
CA PHE A 33 13.07 -4.33 -6.10
C PHE A 33 12.84 -4.90 -4.70
N ASN A 34 12.87 -6.23 -4.56
CA ASN A 34 12.64 -6.92 -3.30
C ASN A 34 13.84 -7.80 -2.95
N ILE A 35 14.30 -7.72 -1.71
CA ILE A 35 15.30 -8.63 -1.13
C ILE A 35 14.67 -9.29 0.09
N THR A 36 14.70 -10.62 0.13
CA THR A 36 14.33 -11.38 1.32
C THR A 36 15.56 -12.11 1.84
N LYS A 37 15.84 -11.98 3.13
CA LYS A 37 16.95 -12.64 3.81
C LYS A 37 16.39 -13.57 4.91
N PRO A 38 16.62 -14.88 4.83
CA PRO A 38 16.29 -15.79 5.93
C PRO A 38 17.15 -15.46 7.15
N ILE A 39 16.55 -15.45 8.33
CA ILE A 39 17.19 -15.33 9.65
C ILE A 39 17.32 -16.70 10.28
N SER A 40 16.30 -17.54 10.10
CA SER A 40 16.23 -18.94 10.51
C SER A 40 15.49 -19.77 9.45
N GLN A 41 15.21 -21.02 9.74
CA GLN A 41 14.39 -21.88 8.86
C GLN A 41 12.93 -21.41 8.78
N GLN A 42 12.46 -20.64 9.74
CA GLN A 42 11.06 -20.22 9.89
C GLN A 42 10.89 -18.70 9.93
N ASP A 43 11.99 -17.96 9.96
CA ASP A 43 11.96 -16.51 10.12
C ASP A 43 12.76 -15.85 9.00
N SER A 44 12.23 -14.77 8.45
CA SER A 44 12.90 -13.98 7.44
C SER A 44 12.61 -12.48 7.62
N GLN A 45 13.47 -11.68 7.06
CA GLN A 45 13.27 -10.25 6.91
C GLN A 45 13.30 -9.90 5.42
N TYR A 46 12.62 -8.83 5.06
CA TYR A 46 12.62 -8.34 3.69
C TYR A 46 12.81 -6.84 3.64
N LEU A 47 13.33 -6.37 2.52
CA LEU A 47 13.42 -4.97 2.11
C LEU A 47 12.80 -4.85 0.73
N ALA A 48 12.01 -3.81 0.52
CA ALA A 48 11.41 -3.45 -0.75
C ALA A 48 11.73 -2.01 -1.10
N LEU A 49 12.09 -1.76 -2.35
CA LEU A 49 12.26 -0.44 -2.92
C LEU A 49 11.34 -0.35 -4.14
N SER A 50 10.60 0.72 -4.27
CA SER A 50 9.71 0.93 -5.42
C SER A 50 9.87 2.33 -5.98
N TYR A 51 9.77 2.42 -7.29
CA TYR A 51 9.68 3.67 -8.03
C TYR A 51 8.60 3.53 -9.08
N LYS A 52 7.66 4.46 -9.09
CA LYS A 52 6.61 4.54 -10.08
C LYS A 52 6.60 5.92 -10.69
N LYS A 53 6.59 5.98 -12.01
CA LYS A 53 6.48 7.21 -12.77
C LYS A 53 5.26 7.15 -13.67
N ARG A 54 4.49 8.24 -13.71
CA ARG A 54 3.46 8.49 -14.72
C ARG A 54 3.80 9.80 -15.41
N ALA A 55 3.98 9.74 -16.73
CA ALA A 55 4.21 10.89 -17.59
C ALA A 55 3.00 11.10 -18.48
N ASN A 56 2.43 12.30 -18.45
CA ASN A 56 1.30 12.71 -19.25
C ASN A 56 1.78 13.37 -20.55
N GLU A 57 1.12 13.13 -21.67
CA GLU A 57 1.56 13.62 -22.99
C GLU A 57 1.39 15.14 -23.14
N SER A 58 0.27 15.68 -22.62
CA SER A 58 -0.12 17.07 -22.87
C SER A 58 0.10 18.00 -21.67
N SER A 59 0.37 17.47 -20.48
CA SER A 59 0.40 18.24 -19.23
C SER A 59 1.42 17.69 -18.25
N SER A 60 2.67 18.11 -18.37
CA SER A 60 3.76 17.71 -17.46
C SER A 60 3.54 18.11 -16.00
N ASP A 61 2.69 19.14 -15.75
CA ASP A 61 2.33 19.58 -14.39
C ASP A 61 1.56 18.51 -13.60
N PHE A 62 1.01 17.50 -14.30
CA PHE A 62 0.33 16.35 -13.71
C PHE A 62 1.17 15.06 -13.75
N ASP A 63 2.42 15.16 -14.15
CA ASP A 63 3.34 14.03 -14.04
C ASP A 63 3.52 13.65 -12.57
N THR A 64 3.55 12.35 -12.32
CA THR A 64 3.74 11.88 -10.95
C THR A 64 4.95 10.98 -10.84
N ASP A 65 5.73 11.21 -9.81
CA ASP A 65 6.82 10.34 -9.36
C ASP A 65 6.51 9.84 -7.95
N THR A 66 6.56 8.52 -7.77
CA THR A 66 6.34 7.91 -6.46
C THR A 66 7.54 7.08 -6.07
N PHE A 67 8.13 7.38 -4.94
CA PHE A 67 9.22 6.62 -4.34
C PHE A 67 8.72 5.91 -3.11
N GLY A 68 9.04 4.62 -2.99
CA GLY A 68 8.68 3.82 -1.84
C GLY A 68 9.86 3.04 -1.30
N VAL A 69 9.92 2.94 0.03
CA VAL A 69 10.80 2.02 0.74
C VAL A 69 9.96 1.29 1.78
N GLY A 70 10.15 -0.01 1.87
CA GLY A 70 9.45 -0.83 2.84
C GLY A 70 10.31 -1.98 3.30
N GLY A 71 9.88 -2.62 4.38
CA GLY A 71 10.53 -3.81 4.89
C GLY A 71 9.73 -4.40 6.02
N GLY A 72 10.25 -5.47 6.60
CA GLY A 72 9.56 -6.10 7.72
C GLY A 72 10.09 -7.47 8.05
N PHE A 73 9.37 -8.10 8.97
CA PHE A 73 9.67 -9.43 9.43
C PHE A 73 8.54 -10.40 9.10
N ILE A 74 8.91 -11.62 8.82
CA ILE A 74 8.02 -12.74 8.53
C ILE A 74 8.37 -13.87 9.46
N TRP A 75 7.37 -14.44 10.14
CA TRP A 75 7.51 -15.62 11.00
C TRP A 75 6.57 -16.71 10.54
N GLU A 76 7.06 -17.93 10.42
CA GLU A 76 6.26 -19.11 10.09
C GLU A 76 6.24 -20.06 11.28
N ARG A 77 5.05 -20.46 11.72
CA ARG A 77 4.84 -21.37 12.85
C ARG A 77 3.74 -22.35 12.52
N GLY A 78 4.11 -23.55 12.06
CA GLY A 78 3.17 -24.56 11.59
C GLY A 78 2.36 -24.04 10.40
N SER A 79 1.03 -24.02 10.55
CA SER A 79 0.12 -23.48 9.52
C SER A 79 -0.06 -21.96 9.56
N ASN A 80 0.68 -21.26 10.41
CA ASN A 80 0.55 -19.82 10.59
C ASN A 80 1.73 -19.08 10.00
N ARG A 81 1.45 -18.00 9.26
CA ARG A 81 2.44 -17.02 8.80
C ARG A 81 2.04 -15.65 9.33
N TYR A 82 2.97 -14.99 9.97
CA TYR A 82 2.82 -13.63 10.49
C TYR A 82 3.77 -12.70 9.76
N ARG A 83 3.32 -11.48 9.45
CA ARG A 83 4.17 -10.45 8.84
C ARG A 83 3.90 -9.11 9.53
N VAL A 84 4.96 -8.38 9.81
CA VAL A 84 4.91 -7.00 10.29
C VAL A 84 5.61 -6.11 9.27
N PRO A 85 4.87 -5.51 8.33
CA PRO A 85 5.40 -4.58 7.35
C PRO A 85 5.50 -3.17 7.93
N ILE A 86 6.55 -2.45 7.55
CA ILE A 86 6.68 -1.00 7.67
C ILE A 86 7.03 -0.44 6.31
N SER A 87 6.46 0.70 5.93
CA SER A 87 6.77 1.35 4.65
C SER A 87 6.66 2.86 4.75
N ALA A 88 7.48 3.54 3.96
CA ALA A 88 7.40 4.96 3.72
C ALA A 88 7.30 5.22 2.21
N GLN A 89 6.50 6.20 1.82
CA GLN A 89 6.27 6.56 0.43
C GLN A 89 6.18 8.07 0.30
N SER A 90 6.80 8.62 -0.76
CA SER A 90 6.68 10.02 -1.17
C SER A 90 6.12 10.10 -2.58
N LEU A 91 5.12 10.96 -2.76
CA LEU A 91 4.49 11.27 -4.05
C LEU A 91 4.83 12.70 -4.43
N PHE A 92 5.36 12.86 -5.63
CA PHE A 92 5.62 14.15 -6.26
C PHE A 92 4.64 14.33 -7.44
N VAL A 93 4.12 15.53 -7.61
CA VAL A 93 3.28 15.94 -8.75
C VAL A 93 3.92 17.17 -9.35
N GLY A 94 4.24 17.14 -10.65
CA GLY A 94 4.94 18.26 -11.30
C GLY A 94 6.29 18.64 -10.65
N ASN A 95 7.00 17.65 -10.05
CA ASN A 95 8.22 17.81 -9.24
C ASN A 95 8.01 18.43 -7.83
N GLU A 96 6.79 18.68 -7.38
CA GLU A 96 6.51 19.16 -6.03
C GLU A 96 6.18 17.99 -5.08
N ASP A 97 6.76 18.00 -3.86
CA ASP A 97 6.43 17.02 -2.83
C ASP A 97 5.00 17.22 -2.35
N THR A 98 4.11 16.36 -2.84
CA THR A 98 2.68 16.51 -2.63
C THR A 98 2.19 15.72 -1.43
N ARG A 99 2.74 14.49 -1.20
CA ARG A 99 2.24 13.61 -0.15
C ARG A 99 3.32 12.66 0.35
N ASN A 100 3.45 12.59 1.66
CA ASN A 100 4.29 11.62 2.36
C ASN A 100 3.43 10.68 3.19
N THR A 101 3.66 9.38 3.07
CA THR A 101 2.91 8.34 3.78
C THR A 101 3.88 7.45 4.55
N LEU A 102 3.59 7.21 5.83
CA LEU A 102 4.26 6.21 6.65
C LEU A 102 3.21 5.20 7.11
N SER A 103 3.48 3.92 6.92
CA SER A 103 2.56 2.84 7.28
C SER A 103 3.24 1.78 8.11
N LEU A 104 2.49 1.22 9.06
CA LEU A 104 2.84 0.04 9.84
C LEU A 104 1.68 -0.94 9.79
N GLY A 105 1.96 -2.22 9.58
CA GLY A 105 0.93 -3.25 9.48
C GLY A 105 1.22 -4.48 10.32
N PHE A 106 0.22 -5.34 10.36
CA PHE A 106 0.30 -6.70 10.86
C PHE A 106 -0.58 -7.58 9.99
N ASP A 107 -0.01 -8.63 9.42
CA ASP A 107 -0.71 -9.63 8.62
C ASP A 107 -0.59 -10.98 9.29
N TRP A 108 -1.70 -11.71 9.33
CA TRP A 108 -1.75 -13.10 9.75
C TRP A 108 -2.44 -13.94 8.69
N THR A 109 -1.77 -15.00 8.28
CA THR A 109 -2.31 -16.01 7.37
C THR A 109 -2.31 -17.35 8.07
N HIS A 110 -3.44 -18.06 8.06
CA HIS A 110 -3.58 -19.42 8.58
C HIS A 110 -3.99 -20.36 7.46
N ALA A 111 -3.13 -21.32 7.15
CA ALA A 111 -3.46 -22.36 6.18
C ALA A 111 -4.45 -23.36 6.78
N LEU A 112 -5.69 -23.35 6.27
CA LEU A 112 -6.76 -24.29 6.64
C LEU A 112 -6.58 -25.64 5.93
N SER A 113 -6.04 -25.62 4.71
CA SER A 113 -5.68 -26.77 3.90
C SER A 113 -4.55 -26.40 2.94
N SER A 114 -4.13 -27.34 2.09
CA SER A 114 -3.17 -27.05 1.00
C SER A 114 -3.69 -26.05 -0.04
N GLN A 115 -4.99 -25.82 -0.08
CA GLN A 115 -5.64 -24.96 -1.06
C GLN A 115 -6.31 -23.73 -0.46
N THR A 116 -6.63 -23.75 0.84
CA THR A 116 -7.44 -22.71 1.48
C THR A 116 -6.66 -22.06 2.61
N SER A 117 -6.64 -20.72 2.62
CA SER A 117 -6.07 -19.95 3.72
C SER A 117 -7.03 -18.87 4.21
N PHE A 118 -7.05 -18.67 5.51
CA PHE A 118 -7.68 -17.53 6.15
C PHE A 118 -6.63 -16.42 6.33
N LEU A 119 -7.06 -15.19 6.08
CA LEU A 119 -6.19 -14.01 6.15
C LEU A 119 -6.81 -12.96 7.06
N THR A 120 -5.97 -12.29 7.81
CA THR A 120 -6.34 -11.11 8.60
C THR A 120 -5.23 -10.09 8.44
N PHE A 121 -5.59 -8.81 8.32
CA PHE A 121 -4.62 -7.73 8.36
C PHE A 121 -5.13 -6.54 9.17
N LEU A 122 -4.18 -5.80 9.73
CA LEU A 122 -4.36 -4.50 10.35
C LEU A 122 -3.29 -3.56 9.81
N GLN A 123 -3.64 -2.31 9.53
CA GLN A 123 -2.70 -1.30 9.07
C GLN A 123 -3.04 0.05 9.67
N GLY A 124 -2.03 0.73 10.17
CA GLY A 124 -2.08 2.14 10.52
C GLY A 124 -1.20 2.94 9.57
N SER A 125 -1.68 4.07 9.09
CA SER A 125 -0.94 4.96 8.21
C SER A 125 -1.07 6.40 8.64
N THR A 126 0.03 7.13 8.50
CA THR A 126 0.08 8.58 8.67
C THR A 126 0.34 9.20 7.32
N ILE A 127 -0.54 10.09 6.88
CA ILE A 127 -0.48 10.78 5.59
C ILE A 127 -0.25 12.25 5.85
N ARG A 128 0.78 12.82 5.21
CA ARG A 128 1.17 14.21 5.35
C ARG A 128 1.23 14.88 3.98
N TYR A 129 0.65 16.07 3.91
CA TYR A 129 0.66 16.93 2.74
C TYR A 129 1.48 18.18 3.10
N PRO A 130 2.72 18.33 2.56
CA PRO A 130 3.60 19.44 2.93
C PRO A 130 2.98 20.81 2.73
N GLU A 131 2.30 21.02 1.59
CA GLU A 131 1.68 22.30 1.23
C GLU A 131 0.25 22.49 1.80
N LEU A 132 -0.40 21.38 2.22
CA LEU A 132 -1.80 21.37 2.65
C LEU A 132 -1.94 20.65 3.99
N SER A 133 -1.33 21.22 5.04
CA SER A 133 -1.27 20.59 6.35
C SER A 133 -2.65 20.31 6.99
N GLU A 134 -3.69 21.01 6.57
CA GLU A 134 -5.08 20.78 6.97
C GLU A 134 -5.65 19.47 6.42
N LYS A 135 -5.04 18.90 5.38
CA LYS A 135 -5.39 17.60 4.80
C LYS A 135 -4.65 16.42 5.46
N ASN A 136 -3.75 16.71 6.40
CA ASN A 136 -3.04 15.65 7.13
C ASN A 136 -4.04 14.72 7.82
N THR A 137 -3.84 13.41 7.62
CA THR A 137 -4.75 12.41 8.17
C THR A 137 -4.00 11.21 8.71
N ASP A 138 -4.61 10.55 9.67
CA ASP A 138 -4.19 9.26 10.18
C ASP A 138 -5.27 8.24 9.83
N LEU A 139 -4.89 7.14 9.18
CA LEU A 139 -5.79 6.12 8.64
C LEU A 139 -5.57 4.80 9.36
N GLY A 140 -6.64 4.17 9.80
CA GLY A 140 -6.67 2.80 10.31
C GLY A 140 -7.45 1.89 9.39
N LEU A 141 -6.87 0.78 8.97
CA LEU A 141 -7.52 -0.22 8.13
C LEU A 141 -7.39 -1.59 8.78
N GLY A 142 -8.41 -2.43 8.60
CA GLY A 142 -8.36 -3.83 8.98
C GLY A 142 -9.29 -4.68 8.13
N GLY A 143 -8.97 -5.95 8.01
CA GLY A 143 -9.80 -6.83 7.22
C GLY A 143 -9.53 -8.29 7.48
N VAL A 144 -10.47 -9.10 7.01
CA VAL A 144 -10.39 -10.55 7.00
C VAL A 144 -10.74 -11.09 5.62
N GLY A 145 -10.16 -12.23 5.26
CA GLY A 145 -10.43 -12.83 3.95
C GLY A 145 -10.19 -14.32 3.94
N LEU A 146 -10.63 -14.93 2.85
CA LEU A 146 -10.36 -16.32 2.50
C LEU A 146 -9.76 -16.37 1.11
N SER A 147 -8.66 -17.09 0.96
CA SER A 147 -8.08 -17.40 -0.34
C SER A 147 -8.23 -18.88 -0.65
N TYR A 148 -8.44 -19.17 -1.94
CA TYR A 148 -8.53 -20.53 -2.44
C TYR A 148 -7.69 -20.67 -3.72
N SER A 149 -6.77 -21.63 -3.73
CA SER A 149 -5.92 -21.96 -4.88
C SER A 149 -6.44 -23.22 -5.55
N PHE A 150 -6.75 -23.13 -6.83
CA PHE A 150 -7.22 -24.27 -7.59
C PHE A 150 -6.06 -25.23 -7.90
N PRO A 151 -6.20 -26.55 -7.59
CA PRO A 151 -5.08 -27.48 -7.73
C PRO A 151 -4.72 -27.83 -9.17
N THR A 152 -5.66 -27.65 -10.12
CA THR A 152 -5.52 -28.10 -11.51
C THR A 152 -5.29 -26.97 -12.51
N ILE A 153 -5.52 -25.73 -12.10
CA ILE A 153 -5.35 -24.53 -12.95
C ILE A 153 -4.63 -23.44 -12.15
N PRO A 154 -3.83 -22.57 -12.79
CA PRO A 154 -3.13 -21.48 -12.11
C PRO A 154 -4.10 -20.32 -11.79
N LEU A 155 -5.15 -20.62 -11.01
CA LEU A 155 -6.16 -19.66 -10.59
C LEU A 155 -6.21 -19.59 -9.08
N ASN A 156 -6.21 -18.37 -8.56
CA ASN A 156 -6.43 -18.09 -7.14
C ASN A 156 -7.66 -17.19 -6.99
N MET A 157 -8.49 -17.48 -6.03
CA MET A 157 -9.62 -16.64 -5.63
C MET A 157 -9.36 -16.03 -4.26
N LEU A 158 -9.69 -14.76 -4.10
CA LEU A 158 -9.65 -14.06 -2.82
C LEU A 158 -11.01 -13.38 -2.60
N ALA A 159 -11.63 -13.67 -1.45
CA ALA A 159 -12.78 -12.94 -0.95
C ALA A 159 -12.41 -12.26 0.37
N SER A 160 -12.66 -10.96 0.50
CA SER A 160 -12.31 -10.21 1.70
C SER A 160 -13.36 -9.17 2.07
N VAL A 161 -13.40 -8.84 3.36
CA VAL A 161 -14.14 -7.70 3.91
C VAL A 161 -13.12 -6.78 4.57
N ILE A 162 -13.17 -5.51 4.20
CA ILE A 162 -12.24 -4.48 4.67
C ILE A 162 -13.05 -3.36 5.29
N GLY A 163 -12.62 -2.88 6.44
CA GLY A 163 -13.15 -1.71 7.12
C GLY A 163 -12.02 -0.80 7.56
N GLY A 164 -12.31 0.47 7.72
CA GLY A 164 -11.32 1.43 8.18
C GLY A 164 -11.96 2.71 8.65
N ASP A 165 -11.13 3.53 9.29
CA ASP A 165 -11.50 4.85 9.78
C ASP A 165 -10.37 5.83 9.47
N ASP A 166 -10.73 7.07 9.15
CA ASP A 166 -9.80 8.14 8.92
C ASP A 166 -10.02 9.30 9.91
N HIS A 167 -8.94 9.82 10.44
CA HIS A 167 -8.94 10.94 11.36
C HIS A 167 -8.15 12.10 10.76
N ALA A 168 -8.88 13.08 10.17
CA ALA A 168 -8.29 14.34 9.74
C ALA A 168 -7.75 15.11 10.97
N ARG A 169 -6.47 15.45 10.96
CA ARG A 169 -5.90 16.31 12.01
C ARG A 169 -6.37 17.73 11.80
N ARG A 170 -7.34 18.20 12.57
CA ARG A 170 -7.70 19.61 12.62
C ARG A 170 -6.48 20.38 13.12
N VAL A 171 -5.93 21.22 12.26
CA VAL A 171 -4.98 22.25 12.71
C VAL A 171 -5.77 23.19 13.61
N SER A 172 -5.52 23.16 14.90
CA SER A 172 -6.04 24.17 15.81
C SER A 172 -5.42 25.51 15.42
N SER A 173 -6.18 26.33 14.71
CA SER A 173 -5.82 27.72 14.49
C SER A 173 -5.98 28.45 15.82
N ASN A 174 -4.97 28.35 16.71
CA ASN A 174 -4.83 29.29 17.79
C ASN A 174 -4.48 30.64 17.17
N GLY A 175 -5.53 31.45 16.91
CA GLY A 175 -5.39 32.84 16.56
C GLY A 175 -4.55 33.56 17.64
N LYS A 176 -3.50 34.16 17.17
CA LYS A 176 -2.88 35.31 17.82
C LYS A 176 -3.08 36.52 16.92
#